data_2b039cc569bdce18e34cd4b3d03c8add
#
_entry.id   2b039cc569bdce18e34cd4b3d03c8add
#
_cell.length_a   1.000
_cell.length_b   1.000
_cell.length_c   1.000
_cell.angle_alpha   90.00
_cell.angle_beta   90.00
_cell.angle_gamma   90.00
#
_symmetry.space_group_name_H-M   'P 1'
#
loop_
_entity.id
_entity.type
_entity.pdbx_description
1 polymer ?
#
loop_
_entity_poly.entity_id
_entity_poly.type
_entity_poly.pdbx_seq_one_letter_code
_entity_poly.pdbx_strand_id
1 'polypeptide(L)'
;DLNDRSMTDTQIETVLRWVAEGAPRGNPEDMPAPRTWSKGDVWLFAESLGPPDLVITSPVYTMPTSGADVWYRPITETGITRERWVRAIEIRPSTRSGRRITHHAIAKLQQDEATPTQRTNSIEGVDAGLFMEWAVGKQGEMMGADTGKLMRPDSQILWDIHHHAVGE
;
A
#
# COMPACT_ATOMS: atom_id res chain seq x y z
N ASP A 1 -3.84 -19.55 10.75
CA ASP A 1 -3.53 -18.53 9.77
C ASP A 1 -2.22 -17.83 10.14
N LEU A 2 -1.23 -17.81 9.24
CA LEU A 2 0.13 -17.31 9.57
C LEU A 2 0.14 -15.79 9.85
N ASN A 3 -0.92 -15.08 9.53
CA ASN A 3 -1.08 -13.64 9.73
C ASN A 3 -2.42 -13.29 10.37
N ASP A 4 -2.89 -14.10 11.29
CA ASP A 4 -4.11 -13.81 12.02
C ASP A 4 -3.92 -12.53 12.84
N ARG A 5 -4.72 -11.50 12.52
CA ARG A 5 -4.75 -10.20 13.20
C ARG A 5 -5.98 -10.04 14.08
N SER A 6 -6.75 -11.12 14.30
CA SER A 6 -7.89 -11.09 15.19
C SER A 6 -7.45 -10.79 16.63
N MET A 7 -8.30 -10.17 17.37
CA MET A 7 -8.10 -9.96 18.80
C MET A 7 -8.28 -11.30 19.53
N THR A 8 -7.46 -11.55 20.53
CA THR A 8 -7.67 -12.68 21.45
C THR A 8 -8.92 -12.46 22.30
N ASP A 9 -9.53 -13.53 22.80
CA ASP A 9 -10.69 -13.45 23.69
C ASP A 9 -10.43 -12.52 24.88
N THR A 10 -9.25 -12.59 25.48
CA THR A 10 -8.85 -11.71 26.59
C THR A 10 -8.81 -10.24 26.20
N GLN A 11 -8.36 -9.92 24.98
CA GLN A 11 -8.38 -8.55 24.48
C GLN A 11 -9.80 -8.07 24.24
N ILE A 12 -10.66 -8.92 23.68
CA ILE A 12 -12.09 -8.63 23.47
C ILE A 12 -12.77 -8.38 24.81
N GLU A 13 -12.60 -9.26 25.79
CA GLU A 13 -13.16 -9.10 27.13
C GLU A 13 -12.68 -7.82 27.81
N THR A 14 -11.41 -7.44 27.63
CA THR A 14 -10.86 -6.22 28.19
C THR A 14 -11.56 -4.98 27.62
N VAL A 15 -11.78 -4.94 26.30
CA VAL A 15 -12.50 -3.84 25.65
C VAL A 15 -13.97 -3.79 26.08
N LEU A 16 -14.64 -4.95 26.12
CA LEU A 16 -16.05 -5.03 26.53
C LEU A 16 -16.24 -4.56 27.98
N ARG A 17 -15.35 -4.98 28.88
CA ARG A 17 -15.38 -4.52 30.28
C ARG A 17 -15.15 -3.03 30.40
N TRP A 18 -14.14 -2.49 29.70
CA TRP A 18 -13.87 -1.06 29.69
C TRP A 18 -15.08 -0.23 29.21
N VAL A 19 -15.77 -0.69 28.17
CA VAL A 19 -17.00 -0.05 27.68
C VAL A 19 -18.13 -0.16 28.71
N ALA A 20 -18.33 -1.32 29.35
CA ALA A 20 -19.36 -1.52 30.38
C ALA A 20 -19.14 -0.66 31.61
N GLU A 21 -17.89 -0.33 31.95
CA GLU A 21 -17.49 0.57 33.03
C GLU A 21 -17.61 2.07 32.68
N GLY A 22 -18.17 2.42 31.52
CA GLY A 22 -18.34 3.80 31.05
C GLY A 22 -17.12 4.38 30.36
N ALA A 23 -16.23 3.53 29.84
CA ALA A 23 -15.02 3.92 29.11
C ALA A 23 -14.12 4.93 29.88
N PRO A 24 -13.75 4.64 31.13
CA PRO A 24 -12.97 5.57 31.94
C PRO A 24 -11.62 5.86 31.30
N ARG A 25 -11.17 7.12 31.42
CA ARG A 25 -9.83 7.49 31.00
C ARG A 25 -8.79 6.79 31.88
N GLY A 26 -7.83 6.12 31.25
CA GLY A 26 -6.70 5.50 31.95
C GLY A 26 -5.75 6.54 32.57
N ASN A 27 -4.81 6.06 33.37
CA ASN A 27 -3.76 6.92 33.92
C ASN A 27 -2.82 7.37 32.78
N PRO A 28 -2.62 8.68 32.58
CA PRO A 28 -1.67 9.17 31.56
C PRO A 28 -0.23 8.69 31.71
N GLU A 29 0.18 8.32 32.94
CA GLU A 29 1.51 7.80 33.25
C GLU A 29 1.74 6.39 32.66
N ASP A 30 0.64 5.62 32.46
CA ASP A 30 0.68 4.28 31.87
C ASP A 30 0.68 4.32 30.33
N MET A 31 0.61 5.52 29.73
CA MET A 31 0.59 5.64 28.30
C MET A 31 1.93 5.25 27.70
N PRO A 32 1.95 4.30 26.73
CA PRO A 32 3.19 3.94 26.07
C PRO A 32 3.81 5.15 25.37
N ALA A 33 5.13 5.15 25.26
CA ALA A 33 5.83 6.20 24.50
C ALA A 33 5.24 6.36 23.09
N PRO A 34 5.09 7.60 22.61
CA PRO A 34 4.58 7.84 21.26
C PRO A 34 5.39 7.05 20.22
N ARG A 35 4.69 6.39 19.31
CA ARG A 35 5.37 5.69 18.21
C ARG A 35 6.13 6.67 17.34
N THR A 36 7.37 6.34 17.03
CA THR A 36 8.14 7.05 16.02
C THR A 36 7.78 6.48 14.65
N TRP A 37 7.27 7.33 13.77
CA TRP A 37 6.94 6.95 12.41
C TRP A 37 8.09 7.32 11.47
N SER A 38 8.39 6.46 10.50
CA SER A 38 9.33 6.82 9.44
C SER A 38 8.81 8.06 8.71
N LYS A 39 9.70 8.98 8.37
CA LYS A 39 9.31 10.19 7.60
C LYS A 39 8.86 9.87 6.18
N GLY A 40 8.94 8.59 5.77
CA GLY A 40 8.52 8.07 4.48
C GLY A 40 9.40 8.52 3.31
N ASP A 41 10.59 8.98 3.59
CA ASP A 41 11.65 9.37 2.65
C ASP A 41 12.65 8.25 2.40
N VAL A 42 12.64 7.21 3.24
CA VAL A 42 13.49 6.03 3.12
C VAL A 42 12.64 4.81 2.76
N TRP A 43 13.16 3.96 1.89
CA TRP A 43 12.59 2.65 1.57
C TRP A 43 12.37 1.83 2.84
N LEU A 44 11.15 1.32 3.02
CA LEU A 44 10.71 0.66 4.27
C LEU A 44 11.58 -0.53 4.65
N PHE A 45 12.07 -1.28 3.68
CA PHE A 45 12.83 -2.50 3.88
C PHE A 45 14.34 -2.32 3.71
N ALA A 46 14.84 -1.07 3.78
CA ALA A 46 16.26 -0.75 3.59
C ALA A 46 17.20 -1.52 4.53
N GLU A 47 16.81 -1.67 5.80
CA GLU A 47 17.63 -2.38 6.79
C GLU A 47 17.68 -3.89 6.54
N SER A 48 16.60 -4.48 6.04
CA SER A 48 16.49 -5.93 5.85
C SER A 48 16.88 -6.42 4.46
N LEU A 49 16.72 -5.58 3.43
CA LEU A 49 16.91 -5.97 2.03
C LEU A 49 17.92 -5.10 1.27
N GLY A 50 18.42 -4.01 1.88
CA GLY A 50 19.23 -3.02 1.16
C GLY A 50 18.37 -2.09 0.28
N PRO A 51 18.96 -1.42 -0.73
CA PRO A 51 18.23 -0.54 -1.61
C PRO A 51 17.24 -1.32 -2.49
N PRO A 52 16.15 -0.68 -2.98
CA PRO A 52 15.22 -1.35 -3.89
C PRO A 52 15.90 -1.64 -5.24
N ASP A 53 15.66 -2.83 -5.79
CA ASP A 53 16.18 -3.22 -7.11
C ASP A 53 15.51 -2.48 -8.28
N LEU A 54 14.28 -2.03 -8.07
CA LEU A 54 13.47 -1.37 -9.09
C LEU A 54 12.60 -0.28 -8.45
N VAL A 55 12.56 0.87 -9.08
CA VAL A 55 11.65 1.97 -8.73
C VAL A 55 10.84 2.34 -9.97
N ILE A 56 9.50 2.21 -9.86
CA ILE A 56 8.56 2.58 -10.92
C ILE A 56 7.81 3.82 -10.44
N THR A 57 7.83 4.88 -11.25
CA THR A 57 7.20 6.15 -10.89
C THR A 57 6.02 6.41 -11.82
N SER A 58 4.85 6.69 -11.25
CA SER A 58 3.71 7.16 -12.04
C SER A 58 4.01 8.53 -12.66
N PRO A 59 3.43 8.88 -13.80
CA PRO A 59 3.47 10.23 -14.30
C PRO A 59 2.95 11.23 -13.27
N VAL A 60 3.47 12.46 -13.31
CA VAL A 60 3.09 13.51 -12.36
C VAL A 60 1.65 13.96 -12.63
N TYR A 61 0.89 14.10 -11.56
CA TYR A 61 -0.43 14.71 -11.56
C TYR A 61 -0.44 15.93 -10.64
N THR A 62 -1.00 17.03 -11.12
CA THR A 62 -1.19 18.24 -10.33
C THR A 62 -2.67 18.36 -9.95
N MET A 63 -2.96 18.22 -8.67
CA MET A 63 -4.31 18.34 -8.14
C MET A 63 -4.70 19.82 -8.06
N PRO A 64 -5.90 20.23 -8.53
CA PRO A 64 -6.45 21.55 -8.23
C PRO A 64 -6.58 21.77 -6.71
N THR A 65 -6.48 23.02 -6.27
CA THR A 65 -6.56 23.36 -4.84
C THR A 65 -7.93 23.09 -4.23
N SER A 66 -8.97 23.04 -5.06
CA SER A 66 -10.35 22.76 -4.65
C SER A 66 -11.09 21.99 -5.73
N GLY A 67 -12.12 21.27 -5.36
CA GLY A 67 -12.96 20.48 -6.28
C GLY A 67 -13.27 19.09 -5.74
N ALA A 68 -13.90 18.28 -6.57
CA ALA A 68 -14.20 16.89 -6.26
C ALA A 68 -12.92 16.03 -6.25
N ASP A 69 -13.00 14.91 -5.57
CA ASP A 69 -11.97 13.88 -5.60
C ASP A 69 -11.69 13.40 -7.02
N VAL A 70 -10.45 13.02 -7.27
CA VAL A 70 -9.99 12.57 -8.58
C VAL A 70 -9.37 11.19 -8.48
N TRP A 71 -9.75 10.30 -9.39
CA TRP A 71 -9.09 9.01 -9.61
C TRP A 71 -8.16 9.14 -10.81
N TYR A 72 -6.87 9.25 -10.54
CA TYR A 72 -5.83 9.33 -11.56
C TYR A 72 -5.33 7.93 -11.92
N ARG A 73 -5.49 7.53 -13.19
CA ARG A 73 -5.26 6.15 -13.66
C ARG A 73 -4.25 6.05 -14.78
N PRO A 74 -2.99 6.46 -14.57
CA PRO A 74 -1.95 6.29 -15.59
C PRO A 74 -1.48 4.84 -15.67
N ILE A 75 -0.82 4.54 -16.81
CA ILE A 75 -0.13 3.27 -17.04
C ILE A 75 1.37 3.57 -17.12
N THR A 76 2.18 2.70 -16.53
CA THR A 76 3.64 2.84 -16.52
C THR A 76 4.29 1.50 -16.83
N GLU A 77 5.20 1.49 -17.80
CA GLU A 77 6.04 0.33 -18.10
C GLU A 77 6.93 -0.02 -16.90
N THR A 78 7.10 -1.32 -16.62
CA THR A 78 8.01 -1.75 -15.56
C THR A 78 9.48 -1.68 -16.00
N GLY A 79 9.74 -1.79 -17.30
CA GLY A 79 11.08 -1.78 -17.88
C GLY A 79 11.89 -3.05 -17.58
N ILE A 80 11.28 -4.10 -17.02
CA ILE A 80 12.00 -5.36 -16.80
C ILE A 80 12.11 -6.16 -18.10
N THR A 81 13.26 -6.78 -18.31
CA THR A 81 13.59 -7.55 -19.52
C THR A 81 13.68 -9.06 -19.31
N ARG A 82 13.50 -9.51 -18.07
CA ARG A 82 13.47 -10.93 -17.67
C ARG A 82 12.52 -11.14 -16.51
N GLU A 83 12.03 -12.35 -16.34
CA GLU A 83 11.18 -12.69 -15.18
C GLU A 83 11.89 -12.42 -13.84
N ARG A 84 11.15 -11.86 -12.89
CA ARG A 84 11.60 -11.60 -11.53
C ARG A 84 10.54 -11.98 -10.51
N TRP A 85 10.98 -12.58 -9.42
CA TRP A 85 10.14 -12.76 -8.25
C TRP A 85 10.30 -11.58 -7.30
N VAL A 86 9.21 -10.87 -7.08
CA VAL A 86 9.17 -9.70 -6.21
C VAL A 86 8.89 -10.16 -4.79
N ARG A 87 9.86 -9.92 -3.90
CA ARG A 87 9.81 -10.31 -2.50
C ARG A 87 9.18 -9.23 -1.61
N ALA A 88 9.43 -7.98 -1.92
CA ALA A 88 8.89 -6.86 -1.16
C ALA A 88 8.47 -5.72 -2.08
N ILE A 89 7.42 -5.02 -1.71
CA ILE A 89 6.85 -3.91 -2.47
C ILE A 89 6.51 -2.79 -1.50
N GLU A 90 6.82 -1.56 -1.88
CA GLU A 90 6.35 -0.36 -1.22
C GLU A 90 5.71 0.57 -2.24
N ILE A 91 4.59 1.18 -1.90
CA ILE A 91 4.02 2.31 -2.63
C ILE A 91 4.04 3.51 -1.70
N ARG A 92 4.45 4.66 -2.22
CA ARG A 92 4.40 5.91 -1.48
C ARG A 92 4.30 7.11 -2.40
N PRO A 93 3.63 8.19 -2.00
CA PRO A 93 3.76 9.47 -2.68
C PRO A 93 5.21 9.97 -2.62
N SER A 94 5.73 10.45 -3.74
CA SER A 94 7.14 10.86 -3.88
C SER A 94 7.46 12.19 -3.20
N THR A 95 6.44 12.99 -2.89
CA THR A 95 6.60 14.32 -2.28
C THR A 95 5.74 14.47 -1.03
N ARG A 96 6.10 15.42 -0.17
CA ARG A 96 5.30 15.76 1.02
C ARG A 96 3.91 16.28 0.65
N SER A 97 3.81 17.12 -0.37
CA SER A 97 2.52 17.60 -0.89
C SER A 97 1.70 16.47 -1.49
N GLY A 98 2.32 15.59 -2.29
CA GLY A 98 1.65 14.39 -2.79
C GLY A 98 1.07 13.52 -1.68
N ARG A 99 1.76 13.39 -0.55
CA ARG A 99 1.26 12.64 0.62
C ARG A 99 0.02 13.28 1.25
N ARG A 100 -0.11 14.59 1.20
CA ARG A 100 -1.27 15.30 1.76
C ARG A 100 -2.53 15.12 0.92
N ILE A 101 -2.38 15.02 -0.39
CA ILE A 101 -3.50 14.91 -1.34
C ILE A 101 -3.86 13.46 -1.70
N THR A 102 -2.96 12.50 -1.49
CA THR A 102 -3.21 11.10 -1.86
C THR A 102 -3.91 10.36 -0.72
N HIS A 103 -5.14 9.93 -0.96
CA HIS A 103 -5.92 9.15 -0.01
C HIS A 103 -5.51 7.67 -0.03
N HIS A 104 -5.44 7.07 -1.22
CA HIS A 104 -4.89 5.73 -1.44
C HIS A 104 -4.36 5.59 -2.87
N ALA A 105 -3.59 4.54 -3.10
CA ALA A 105 -3.08 4.17 -4.41
C ALA A 105 -3.09 2.65 -4.56
N ILE A 106 -3.64 2.18 -5.66
CA ILE A 106 -3.64 0.77 -6.04
C ILE A 106 -2.75 0.62 -7.26
N ALA A 107 -1.81 -0.32 -7.20
CA ALA A 107 -1.04 -0.78 -8.33
C ALA A 107 -1.59 -2.13 -8.78
N LYS A 108 -1.95 -2.26 -10.04
CA LYS A 108 -2.32 -3.51 -10.67
C LYS A 108 -1.24 -3.89 -11.66
N LEU A 109 -0.82 -5.15 -11.64
CA LEU A 109 0.18 -5.68 -12.57
C LEU A 109 -0.54 -6.26 -13.79
N GLN A 110 -0.32 -5.66 -14.94
CA GLN A 110 -0.73 -6.19 -16.24
C GLN A 110 0.47 -6.86 -16.89
N GLN A 111 0.29 -8.11 -17.30
CA GLN A 111 1.31 -8.91 -17.97
C GLN A 111 0.68 -10.08 -18.71
N ASP A 112 1.36 -10.64 -19.69
CA ASP A 112 0.91 -11.86 -20.36
C ASP A 112 1.00 -13.04 -19.38
N GLU A 113 -0.13 -13.61 -19.06
CA GLU A 113 -0.20 -14.79 -18.20
C GLU A 113 -0.31 -16.04 -19.07
N ALA A 114 0.67 -16.91 -18.99
CA ALA A 114 0.68 -18.18 -19.71
C ALA A 114 -0.41 -19.16 -19.21
N THR A 115 -1.03 -18.85 -18.06
CA THR A 115 -2.15 -19.61 -17.49
C THR A 115 -3.10 -18.62 -16.80
N PRO A 116 -4.43 -18.70 -16.99
CA PRO A 116 -5.37 -17.85 -16.30
C PRO A 116 -5.34 -18.17 -14.80
N THR A 117 -4.52 -17.49 -14.02
CA THR A 117 -4.64 -17.46 -12.58
C THR A 117 -5.82 -16.56 -12.23
N GLN A 118 -6.67 -17.05 -11.35
CA GLN A 118 -7.96 -16.48 -10.92
C GLN A 118 -8.10 -14.97 -11.12
N ARG A 119 -8.97 -14.62 -12.05
CA ARG A 119 -9.41 -13.25 -12.33
C ARG A 119 -10.11 -12.69 -11.09
N THR A 120 -9.44 -11.86 -10.34
CA THR A 120 -10.08 -11.10 -9.27
C THR A 120 -9.85 -9.62 -9.52
N ASN A 121 -10.95 -8.92 -9.81
CA ASN A 121 -11.08 -7.47 -9.96
C ASN A 121 -10.57 -6.88 -11.28
N SER A 122 -11.27 -7.18 -12.37
CA SER A 122 -11.12 -6.45 -13.63
C SER A 122 -11.58 -4.98 -13.47
N ILE A 123 -10.73 -4.03 -13.86
CA ILE A 123 -11.23 -2.79 -14.46
C ILE A 123 -11.80 -3.23 -15.80
N GLU A 124 -12.99 -2.76 -16.18
CA GLU A 124 -13.68 -3.19 -17.41
C GLU A 124 -12.71 -3.33 -18.58
N GLY A 125 -12.52 -4.57 -19.05
CA GLY A 125 -11.74 -4.89 -20.23
C GLY A 125 -10.23 -5.09 -20.03
N VAL A 126 -9.68 -4.95 -18.81
CA VAL A 126 -8.24 -5.16 -18.54
C VAL A 126 -8.04 -6.25 -17.49
N ASP A 127 -7.36 -7.31 -17.90
CA ASP A 127 -7.03 -8.44 -17.04
C ASP A 127 -5.72 -8.14 -16.28
N ALA A 128 -5.83 -7.41 -15.17
CA ALA A 128 -4.69 -7.03 -14.34
C ALA A 128 -4.90 -7.45 -12.89
N GLY A 129 -3.93 -8.20 -12.34
CA GLY A 129 -3.95 -8.65 -10.94
C GLY A 129 -3.57 -7.56 -9.95
N LEU A 130 -4.16 -7.57 -8.75
CA LEU A 130 -3.72 -6.70 -7.65
C LEU A 130 -2.24 -6.96 -7.34
N PHE A 131 -1.40 -5.96 -7.55
CA PHE A 131 0.02 -6.04 -7.24
C PHE A 131 0.32 -5.54 -5.83
N MET A 132 -0.16 -4.35 -5.51
CA MET A 132 -0.13 -3.78 -4.17
C MET A 132 -1.14 -2.65 -4.04
N GLU A 133 -1.59 -2.43 -2.82
CA GLU A 133 -2.34 -1.23 -2.44
C GLU A 133 -1.60 -0.47 -1.34
N TRP A 134 -1.71 0.84 -1.36
CA TRP A 134 -1.25 1.75 -0.32
C TRP A 134 -2.43 2.58 0.19
N ALA A 135 -2.52 2.71 1.50
CA ALA A 135 -3.41 3.63 2.17
C ALA A 135 -2.71 4.15 3.43
N VAL A 136 -3.27 5.17 4.06
CA VAL A 136 -2.73 5.68 5.33
C VAL A 136 -2.67 4.55 6.35
N GLY A 137 -1.46 4.26 6.86
CA GLY A 137 -1.19 3.17 7.79
C GLY A 137 -0.64 1.89 7.16
N LYS A 138 -0.75 1.70 5.84
CA LYS A 138 -0.13 0.59 5.11
C LYS A 138 0.91 1.15 4.15
N GLN A 139 2.17 0.85 4.35
CA GLN A 139 3.26 1.39 3.53
C GLN A 139 3.82 0.36 2.54
N GLY A 140 3.98 -0.89 2.95
CA GLY A 140 4.59 -1.92 2.13
C GLY A 140 4.17 -3.33 2.52
N GLU A 141 4.51 -4.28 1.67
CA GLU A 141 4.32 -5.72 1.87
C GLU A 141 5.63 -6.45 1.69
N MET A 142 5.90 -7.41 2.57
CA MET A 142 6.96 -8.38 2.40
C MET A 142 6.35 -9.77 2.32
N MET A 143 6.72 -10.51 1.29
CA MET A 143 6.26 -11.88 1.07
C MET A 143 6.99 -12.83 2.03
N GLY A 144 6.38 -13.97 2.32
CA GLY A 144 7.02 -15.04 3.08
C GLY A 144 8.31 -15.54 2.43
N ALA A 145 9.15 -16.26 3.19
CA ALA A 145 10.51 -16.62 2.78
C ALA A 145 10.57 -17.31 1.40
N ASP A 146 9.61 -18.17 1.11
CA ASP A 146 9.59 -18.99 -0.13
C ASP A 146 8.47 -18.56 -1.09
N THR A 147 8.02 -17.29 -0.97
CA THR A 147 6.93 -16.76 -1.79
C THR A 147 7.32 -15.42 -2.42
N GLY A 148 6.64 -15.06 -3.50
CA GLY A 148 6.82 -13.80 -4.19
C GLY A 148 5.73 -13.59 -5.24
N LYS A 149 5.67 -12.37 -5.77
CA LYS A 149 4.81 -12.04 -6.92
C LYS A 149 5.67 -12.10 -8.19
N LEU A 150 5.28 -12.93 -9.17
CA LEU A 150 6.00 -13.01 -10.44
C LEU A 150 5.73 -11.76 -11.27
N MET A 151 6.78 -11.12 -11.73
CA MET A 151 6.77 -10.02 -12.68
C MET A 151 7.51 -10.45 -13.94
N ARG A 152 6.86 -10.32 -15.10
CA ARG A 152 7.35 -10.77 -16.42
C ARG A 152 7.85 -9.59 -17.26
N PRO A 153 8.69 -9.85 -18.28
CA PRO A 153 9.05 -8.82 -19.26
C PRO A 153 7.83 -8.14 -19.85
N ASP A 154 8.02 -6.90 -20.26
CA ASP A 154 6.98 -6.06 -20.90
C ASP A 154 5.72 -5.87 -20.06
N SER A 155 5.80 -6.15 -18.74
CA SER A 155 4.70 -5.88 -17.82
C SER A 155 4.53 -4.38 -17.56
N GLN A 156 3.31 -4.01 -17.20
CA GLN A 156 2.89 -2.64 -16.91
C GLN A 156 2.27 -2.53 -15.53
N ILE A 157 2.41 -1.40 -14.89
CA ILE A 157 1.64 -1.03 -13.71
C ILE A 157 0.49 -0.13 -14.14
N LEU A 158 -0.72 -0.59 -13.88
CA LEU A 158 -1.94 0.19 -13.98
C LEU A 158 -2.21 0.78 -12.60
N TRP A 159 -2.08 2.09 -12.52
CA TRP A 159 -2.35 2.82 -11.29
C TRP A 159 -3.82 3.17 -11.15
N ASP A 160 -4.31 3.17 -9.92
CA ASP A 160 -5.57 3.78 -9.52
C ASP A 160 -5.29 4.60 -8.26
N ILE A 161 -5.06 5.90 -8.45
CA ILE A 161 -4.61 6.81 -7.40
C ILE A 161 -5.75 7.77 -7.08
N HIS A 162 -6.23 7.69 -5.85
CA HIS A 162 -7.28 8.58 -5.36
C HIS A 162 -6.66 9.81 -4.71
N HIS A 163 -6.94 10.96 -5.29
CA HIS A 163 -6.51 12.26 -4.79
C HIS A 163 -7.70 13.05 -4.25
N HIS A 164 -7.44 13.79 -3.17
CA HIS A 164 -8.36 14.72 -2.54
C HIS A 164 -7.76 16.12 -2.47
N ALA A 165 -8.54 17.15 -2.83
CA ALA A 165 -8.10 18.54 -2.73
C ALA A 165 -8.05 19.00 -1.25
N VAL A 166 -6.94 19.64 -0.86
CA VAL A 166 -6.69 20.06 0.54
C VAL A 166 -6.61 21.58 0.71
N GLY A 167 -7.02 22.35 -0.29
CA GLY A 167 -7.10 23.81 -0.21
C GLY A 167 -5.76 24.55 -0.40
N GLU A 168 -4.72 23.84 -0.87
CA GLU A 168 -3.37 24.42 -1.06
C GLU A 168 -2.85 24.14 -2.48
#